data_2826bb5325cba1072a3b209ff42c013b
#
_entry.id   2826bb5325cba1072a3b209ff42c013b
#
_cell.length_a   1.000
_cell.length_b   1.000
_cell.length_c   1.000
_cell.angle_alpha   90.00
_cell.angle_beta   90.00
_cell.angle_gamma   90.00
#
_symmetry.space_group_name_H-M   'P 1'
#
loop_
_entity.id
_entity.type
_entity.pdbx_description
1 polymer ?
#
loop_
_entity_poly.entity_id
_entity_poly.type
_entity_poly.pdbx_seq_one_letter_code
_entity_poly.pdbx_strand_id
1 'polypeptide(L)'
;INKGQNHIFQYNYQDRLIVNMGYSYNYNSVGGSIVNNTIASNSYSIRFNFESAGNILYALSKVANIRKNDNGEYAILGIPYAQYLKGEFDFAKNIRIDHRNSFAFHAGLGIAVPYGNAKTIPFEKQYFSGGANSVRGWAVRDLGPGSFSGNGNLLDQSGDIKLDASIEYRSKLFWKFQGAVFVDAGNIWTI
;
A
#
# COMPACT_ATOMS: atom_id res chain seq x y z
N ILE A 1 14.31 5.54 29.57
CA ILE A 1 13.43 4.83 28.61
C ILE A 1 12.09 5.52 28.65
N ASN A 2 11.74 6.20 27.56
CA ASN A 2 10.59 7.10 27.49
C ASN A 2 9.27 6.30 27.55
N LYS A 3 8.41 6.60 28.52
CA LYS A 3 7.10 5.94 28.68
C LYS A 3 6.20 6.00 27.43
N GLY A 4 6.39 6.99 26.56
CA GLY A 4 5.64 7.13 25.31
C GLY A 4 5.96 6.07 24.25
N GLN A 5 7.20 5.58 24.18
CA GLN A 5 7.60 4.55 23.21
C GLN A 5 7.00 3.17 23.53
N ASN A 6 6.82 2.85 24.80
CA ASN A 6 6.23 1.56 25.18
C ASN A 6 4.75 1.44 24.78
N HIS A 7 3.99 2.53 24.73
CA HIS A 7 2.58 2.49 24.31
C HIS A 7 2.42 2.24 22.81
N ILE A 8 3.29 2.81 21.97
CA ILE A 8 3.26 2.59 20.51
C ILE A 8 3.65 1.15 20.18
N PHE A 9 4.67 0.61 20.83
CA PHE A 9 5.05 -0.80 20.66
C PHE A 9 3.93 -1.76 21.09
N GLN A 10 3.32 -1.54 22.24
CA GLN A 10 2.22 -2.39 22.72
C GLN A 10 1.00 -2.32 21.79
N TYR A 11 0.77 -1.18 21.15
CA TYR A 11 -0.37 -0.96 20.29
C TYR A 11 -0.20 -1.60 18.91
N ASN A 12 0.98 -1.50 18.32
CA ASN A 12 1.28 -2.05 17.00
C ASN A 12 1.45 -3.57 16.99
N TYR A 13 1.73 -4.20 18.13
CA TYR A 13 1.92 -5.64 18.30
C TYR A 13 0.81 -6.31 19.11
N GLN A 14 -0.39 -5.73 19.14
CA GLN A 14 -1.53 -6.42 19.71
C GLN A 14 -1.95 -7.58 18.81
N ASP A 15 -2.12 -8.75 19.42
CA ASP A 15 -2.70 -9.90 18.73
C ASP A 15 -4.10 -9.54 18.21
N ARG A 16 -4.29 -9.60 16.92
CA ARG A 16 -5.57 -9.35 16.26
C ARG A 16 -5.88 -10.44 15.26
N LEU A 17 -7.09 -10.95 15.34
CA LEU A 17 -7.59 -11.87 14.33
C LEU A 17 -7.99 -11.08 13.07
N ILE A 18 -7.42 -11.43 11.92
CA ILE A 18 -7.74 -10.81 10.64
C ILE A 18 -8.38 -11.86 9.73
N VAL A 19 -9.67 -11.69 9.49
CA VAL A 19 -10.41 -12.47 8.48
C VAL A 19 -10.90 -11.48 7.44
N ASN A 20 -10.36 -11.56 6.24
CA ASN A 20 -10.63 -10.65 5.16
C ASN A 20 -11.20 -11.34 3.92
N MET A 21 -11.90 -10.56 3.13
CA MET A 21 -12.31 -10.87 1.76
C MET A 21 -11.73 -9.81 0.85
N GLY A 22 -11.19 -10.21 -0.29
CA GLY A 22 -10.58 -9.29 -1.24
C GLY A 22 -11.07 -9.52 -2.66
N TYR A 23 -11.03 -8.45 -3.43
CA TYR A 23 -11.23 -8.43 -4.87
C TYR A 23 -10.05 -7.76 -5.52
N SER A 24 -9.49 -8.37 -6.55
CA SER A 24 -8.38 -7.82 -7.32
C SER A 24 -8.73 -7.80 -8.79
N TYR A 25 -8.59 -6.63 -9.41
CA TYR A 25 -8.73 -6.44 -10.84
C TYR A 25 -7.39 -5.99 -11.41
N ASN A 26 -6.90 -6.71 -12.40
CA ASN A 26 -5.65 -6.39 -13.10
C ASN A 26 -5.92 -6.34 -14.59
N TYR A 27 -5.65 -5.21 -15.21
CA TYR A 27 -5.73 -5.03 -16.64
C TYR A 27 -4.36 -4.62 -17.20
N ASN A 28 -3.96 -5.24 -18.29
CA ASN A 28 -2.76 -4.86 -19.02
C ASN A 28 -3.10 -4.78 -20.52
N SER A 29 -2.85 -3.62 -21.12
CA SER A 29 -3.14 -3.38 -22.54
C SER A 29 -2.21 -4.17 -23.48
N VAL A 30 -1.06 -4.64 -23.00
CA VAL A 30 -0.19 -5.58 -23.70
C VAL A 30 -0.69 -6.97 -23.39
N GLY A 31 -1.78 -7.38 -24.03
CA GLY A 31 -2.24 -8.76 -23.97
C GLY A 31 -1.19 -9.69 -24.56
N GLY A 32 -0.81 -10.72 -23.81
CA GLY A 32 0.14 -11.82 -24.00
C GLY A 32 0.46 -12.39 -25.38
N SER A 33 0.51 -11.60 -26.42
CA SER A 33 0.91 -11.99 -27.75
C SER A 33 2.25 -11.34 -28.08
N ILE A 34 3.32 -12.05 -27.77
CA ILE A 34 4.60 -11.83 -28.46
C ILE A 34 4.43 -12.36 -29.89
N VAL A 35 3.64 -11.65 -30.67
CA VAL A 35 3.60 -11.90 -32.12
C VAL A 35 4.49 -10.85 -32.76
N ASN A 36 5.59 -11.33 -33.33
CA ASN A 36 6.47 -10.58 -34.21
C ASN A 36 7.24 -9.41 -33.60
N ASN A 37 8.15 -9.68 -32.64
CA ASN A 37 9.31 -8.79 -32.32
C ASN A 37 9.04 -7.26 -32.32
N THR A 38 7.77 -6.86 -32.42
CA THR A 38 7.30 -5.47 -32.36
C THR A 38 6.80 -5.24 -30.95
N ILE A 39 7.67 -4.74 -30.09
CA ILE A 39 7.30 -4.24 -28.77
C ILE A 39 6.18 -3.23 -28.99
N ALA A 40 5.02 -3.48 -28.38
CA ALA A 40 3.88 -2.56 -28.45
C ALA A 40 4.36 -1.13 -28.16
N SER A 41 4.02 -0.20 -29.04
CA SER A 41 4.55 1.16 -28.98
C SER A 41 4.14 1.89 -27.72
N ASN A 42 2.95 1.61 -27.22
CA ASN A 42 2.40 2.20 -25.98
C ASN A 42 1.68 1.11 -25.20
N SER A 43 1.90 1.07 -23.91
CA SER A 43 1.23 0.12 -23.01
C SER A 43 0.77 0.82 -21.74
N TYR A 44 -0.31 0.34 -21.17
CA TYR A 44 -0.73 0.77 -19.84
C TYR A 44 -1.26 -0.42 -19.04
N SER A 45 -1.17 -0.31 -17.75
CA SER A 45 -1.74 -1.27 -16.81
C SER A 45 -2.52 -0.56 -15.72
N ILE A 46 -3.60 -1.18 -15.32
CA ILE A 46 -4.43 -0.75 -14.20
C ILE A 46 -4.53 -1.93 -13.24
N ARG A 47 -4.26 -1.65 -11.97
CA ARG A 47 -4.50 -2.59 -10.88
C ARG A 47 -5.41 -1.92 -9.87
N PHE A 48 -6.44 -2.63 -9.48
CA PHE A 48 -7.33 -2.24 -8.41
C PHE A 48 -7.45 -3.39 -7.42
N ASN A 49 -7.18 -3.14 -6.14
CA ASN A 49 -7.37 -4.09 -5.07
C ASN A 49 -8.35 -3.49 -4.06
N PHE A 50 -9.27 -4.30 -3.62
CA PHE A 50 -10.20 -3.96 -2.55
C PHE A 50 -10.19 -5.08 -1.52
N GLU A 51 -10.08 -4.74 -0.25
CA GLU A 51 -10.08 -5.66 0.87
C GLU A 51 -11.06 -5.17 1.94
N SER A 52 -11.88 -6.08 2.44
CA SER A 52 -12.79 -5.85 3.55
C SER A 52 -12.57 -6.90 4.62
N ALA A 53 -12.29 -6.48 5.85
CA ALA A 53 -11.98 -7.37 6.96
C ALA A 53 -12.99 -7.26 8.10
N GLY A 54 -13.20 -8.37 8.82
CA GLY A 54 -13.94 -8.44 10.07
C GLY A 54 -15.46 -8.44 9.96
N ASN A 55 -16.06 -8.22 8.78
CA ASN A 55 -17.51 -8.11 8.63
C ASN A 55 -18.25 -9.39 8.97
N ILE A 56 -17.73 -10.54 8.54
CA ILE A 56 -18.30 -11.85 8.85
C ILE A 56 -18.25 -12.10 10.35
N LEU A 57 -17.09 -11.82 10.99
CA LEU A 57 -16.92 -11.98 12.42
C LEU A 57 -17.83 -11.04 13.21
N TYR A 58 -18.02 -9.82 12.73
CA TYR A 58 -18.95 -8.86 13.34
C TYR A 58 -20.40 -9.35 13.27
N ALA A 59 -20.85 -9.84 12.12
CA ALA A 59 -22.18 -10.40 11.96
C ALA A 59 -22.37 -11.61 12.90
N LEU A 60 -21.43 -12.53 12.94
CA LEU A 60 -21.45 -13.69 13.84
C LEU A 60 -21.47 -13.27 15.33
N SER A 61 -20.68 -12.29 15.71
CA SER A 61 -20.63 -11.77 17.09
C SER A 61 -21.97 -11.17 17.52
N LYS A 62 -22.66 -10.52 16.59
CA LYS A 62 -24.01 -9.97 16.83
C LYS A 62 -25.07 -11.07 16.99
N VAL A 63 -25.06 -12.05 16.09
CA VAL A 63 -26.03 -13.18 16.13
C VAL A 63 -25.81 -14.05 17.37
N ALA A 64 -24.56 -14.30 17.74
CA ALA A 64 -24.20 -15.10 18.92
C ALA A 64 -24.27 -14.30 20.24
N ASN A 65 -24.69 -13.04 20.22
CA ASN A 65 -24.75 -12.16 21.42
C ASN A 65 -23.45 -12.16 22.23
N ILE A 66 -22.29 -12.17 21.55
CA ILE A 66 -20.98 -12.11 22.20
C ILE A 66 -20.87 -10.78 22.97
N ARG A 67 -20.41 -10.83 24.21
CA ARG A 67 -20.16 -9.62 24.99
C ARG A 67 -18.85 -8.96 24.55
N LYS A 68 -18.86 -7.64 24.54
CA LYS A 68 -17.65 -6.86 24.30
C LYS A 68 -16.71 -6.97 25.49
N ASN A 69 -15.41 -6.91 25.23
CA ASN A 69 -14.37 -6.82 26.26
C ASN A 69 -14.36 -5.42 26.93
N ASP A 70 -13.48 -5.22 27.91
CA ASP A 70 -13.35 -3.96 28.64
C ASP A 70 -12.96 -2.77 27.74
N ASN A 71 -12.36 -3.03 26.58
CA ASN A 71 -12.01 -2.02 25.56
C ASN A 71 -13.19 -1.68 24.61
N GLY A 72 -14.33 -2.33 24.79
CA GLY A 72 -15.52 -2.15 23.95
C GLY A 72 -15.45 -2.88 22.61
N GLU A 73 -14.51 -3.82 22.43
CA GLU A 73 -14.31 -4.60 21.22
C GLU A 73 -14.89 -6.02 21.38
N TYR A 74 -15.41 -6.59 20.31
CA TYR A 74 -15.74 -8.00 20.26
C TYR A 74 -14.47 -8.83 20.11
N ALA A 75 -14.37 -9.92 20.84
CA ALA A 75 -13.24 -10.84 20.80
C ALA A 75 -13.74 -12.27 20.55
N ILE A 76 -12.98 -13.06 19.81
CA ILE A 76 -13.19 -14.49 19.58
C ILE A 76 -12.04 -15.22 20.23
N LEU A 77 -12.35 -16.17 21.14
CA LEU A 77 -11.34 -16.86 21.95
C LEU A 77 -10.39 -15.90 22.72
N GLY A 78 -10.91 -14.75 23.14
CA GLY A 78 -10.14 -13.73 23.85
C GLY A 78 -9.31 -12.82 22.95
N ILE A 79 -9.27 -13.03 21.64
CA ILE A 79 -8.50 -12.21 20.69
C ILE A 79 -9.46 -11.28 19.96
N PRO A 80 -9.26 -9.94 20.03
CA PRO A 80 -10.05 -8.98 19.27
C PRO A 80 -9.77 -9.11 17.78
N TYR A 81 -10.77 -8.91 16.93
CA TYR A 81 -10.60 -8.95 15.48
C TYR A 81 -10.58 -7.56 14.87
N ALA A 82 -9.77 -7.41 13.83
CA ALA A 82 -9.69 -6.20 13.05
C ALA A 82 -10.92 -6.07 12.12
N GLN A 83 -11.44 -4.84 12.00
CA GLN A 83 -12.50 -4.51 11.07
C GLN A 83 -12.12 -3.25 10.29
N TYR A 84 -11.89 -3.37 8.97
CA TYR A 84 -11.45 -2.29 8.11
C TYR A 84 -11.86 -2.50 6.66
N LEU A 85 -11.83 -1.40 5.90
CA LEU A 85 -11.84 -1.39 4.44
C LEU A 85 -10.50 -0.88 3.94
N LYS A 86 -9.97 -1.53 2.92
CA LYS A 86 -8.73 -1.13 2.27
C LYS A 86 -8.92 -1.13 0.76
N GLY A 87 -8.54 -0.04 0.10
CA GLY A 87 -8.58 0.12 -1.34
C GLY A 87 -7.23 0.56 -1.87
N GLU A 88 -6.80 -0.02 -3.00
CA GLU A 88 -5.57 0.33 -3.69
C GLU A 88 -5.84 0.48 -5.17
N PHE A 89 -5.27 1.50 -5.75
CA PHE A 89 -5.31 1.77 -7.18
C PHE A 89 -3.92 2.07 -7.68
N ASP A 90 -3.46 1.33 -8.69
CA ASP A 90 -2.20 1.55 -9.38
C ASP A 90 -2.45 1.72 -10.87
N PHE A 91 -1.84 2.75 -11.43
CA PHE A 91 -1.82 3.02 -12.85
C PHE A 91 -0.38 3.13 -13.33
N ALA A 92 -0.03 2.38 -14.37
CA ALA A 92 1.26 2.54 -15.02
C ALA A 92 1.07 2.67 -16.53
N LYS A 93 1.85 3.55 -17.17
CA LYS A 93 1.81 3.78 -18.61
C LYS A 93 3.22 3.89 -19.16
N ASN A 94 3.49 3.14 -20.23
CA ASN A 94 4.70 3.27 -21.04
C ASN A 94 4.33 3.94 -22.35
N ILE A 95 5.06 4.99 -22.70
CA ILE A 95 4.96 5.70 -23.97
C ILE A 95 6.29 5.55 -24.69
N ARG A 96 6.30 4.89 -25.82
CA ARG A 96 7.47 4.79 -26.66
C ARG A 96 7.51 5.99 -27.61
N ILE A 97 8.61 6.75 -27.58
CA ILE A 97 8.83 7.87 -28.50
C ILE A 97 9.41 7.34 -29.79
N ASP A 98 10.47 6.53 -29.68
CA ASP A 98 11.16 5.89 -30.79
C ASP A 98 11.77 4.54 -30.36
N HIS A 99 12.62 3.92 -31.22
CA HIS A 99 13.24 2.63 -30.94
C HIS A 99 14.29 2.66 -29.83
N ARG A 100 14.70 3.86 -29.37
CA ARG A 100 15.69 4.05 -28.31
C ARG A 100 15.09 4.68 -27.04
N ASN A 101 14.04 5.48 -27.19
CA ASN A 101 13.56 6.38 -26.15
C ASN A 101 12.13 6.06 -25.74
N SER A 102 11.87 6.10 -24.44
CA SER A 102 10.53 5.91 -23.87
C SER A 102 10.33 6.69 -22.58
N PHE A 103 9.07 7.03 -22.29
CA PHE A 103 8.64 7.48 -20.97
C PHE A 103 7.88 6.37 -20.25
N ALA A 104 8.11 6.27 -18.95
CA ALA A 104 7.29 5.47 -18.05
C ALA A 104 6.65 6.39 -17.00
N PHE A 105 5.37 6.18 -16.75
CA PHE A 105 4.59 6.90 -15.75
C PHE A 105 4.01 5.87 -14.80
N HIS A 106 4.01 6.18 -13.52
CA HIS A 106 3.34 5.41 -12.48
C HIS A 106 2.60 6.35 -11.54
N ALA A 107 1.42 5.96 -11.09
CA ALA A 107 0.66 6.62 -10.03
C ALA A 107 -0.03 5.55 -9.20
N GLY A 108 0.15 5.63 -7.87
CA GLY A 108 -0.43 4.72 -6.90
C GLY A 108 -1.19 5.49 -5.83
N LEU A 109 -2.36 5.00 -5.46
CA LEU A 109 -3.18 5.50 -4.37
C LEU A 109 -3.62 4.33 -3.50
N GLY A 110 -3.46 4.45 -2.18
CA GLY A 110 -3.95 3.50 -1.21
C GLY A 110 -4.71 4.21 -0.09
N ILE A 111 -5.83 3.65 0.32
CA ILE A 111 -6.62 4.15 1.46
C ILE A 111 -7.08 2.94 2.28
N ALA A 112 -6.87 3.01 3.60
CA ALA A 112 -7.34 2.03 4.56
C ALA A 112 -8.09 2.74 5.68
N VAL A 113 -9.33 2.31 5.96
CA VAL A 113 -10.19 2.94 6.96
C VAL A 113 -10.64 1.90 7.98
N PRO A 114 -10.26 2.04 9.27
CA PRO A 114 -10.79 1.20 10.34
C PRO A 114 -12.22 1.62 10.67
N TYR A 115 -13.04 0.67 11.07
CA TYR A 115 -14.40 0.95 11.53
C TYR A 115 -14.93 -0.15 12.46
N GLY A 116 -16.08 0.10 13.06
CA GLY A 116 -16.83 -0.89 13.83
C GLY A 116 -16.08 -1.42 15.05
N ASN A 117 -15.47 -2.61 14.93
CA ASN A 117 -14.75 -3.26 16.01
C ASN A 117 -13.30 -2.81 16.15
N ALA A 118 -12.75 -2.12 15.17
CA ALA A 118 -11.37 -1.66 15.19
C ALA A 118 -11.30 -0.13 15.17
N LYS A 119 -10.42 0.45 15.96
CA LYS A 119 -10.14 1.89 16.00
C LYS A 119 -8.97 2.28 15.10
N THR A 120 -8.16 1.32 14.73
CA THR A 120 -6.96 1.52 13.92
C THR A 120 -6.72 0.33 13.02
N ILE A 121 -5.99 0.57 11.95
CA ILE A 121 -5.56 -0.47 11.02
C ILE A 121 -4.42 -1.28 11.67
N PRO A 122 -4.45 -2.63 11.63
CA PRO A 122 -3.31 -3.44 12.03
C PRO A 122 -2.04 -3.04 11.27
N PHE A 123 -0.91 -3.01 11.95
CA PHE A 123 0.37 -2.57 11.39
C PHE A 123 0.74 -3.28 10.08
N GLU A 124 0.46 -4.59 9.97
CA GLU A 124 0.72 -5.39 8.78
C GLU A 124 -0.12 -4.96 7.55
N LYS A 125 -1.18 -4.19 7.79
CA LYS A 125 -2.11 -3.71 6.76
C LYS A 125 -1.95 -2.23 6.45
N GLN A 126 -1.18 -1.50 7.26
CA GLN A 126 -0.84 -0.11 7.00
C GLN A 126 0.09 0.06 5.80
N TYR A 127 0.06 1.23 5.22
CA TYR A 127 0.97 1.61 4.14
C TYR A 127 2.28 2.16 4.67
N PHE A 128 3.31 2.01 3.85
CA PHE A 128 4.60 2.68 4.02
C PHE A 128 5.08 3.22 2.68
N SER A 129 5.99 4.18 2.71
CA SER A 129 6.58 4.80 1.52
C SER A 129 8.11 4.74 1.57
N GLY A 130 8.73 4.92 0.39
CA GLY A 130 10.16 4.78 0.18
C GLY A 130 10.56 3.44 -0.42
N GLY A 131 11.81 3.36 -0.87
CA GLY A 131 12.40 2.20 -1.53
C GLY A 131 12.22 2.17 -3.05
N ALA A 132 12.83 1.18 -3.68
CA ALA A 132 12.97 1.08 -5.14
C ALA A 132 11.67 1.06 -5.94
N ASN A 133 10.57 0.65 -5.32
CA ASN A 133 9.26 0.51 -5.98
C ASN A 133 8.27 1.62 -5.62
N SER A 134 8.71 2.65 -4.89
CA SER A 134 7.90 3.80 -4.52
C SER A 134 8.70 5.08 -4.76
N VAL A 135 9.17 5.78 -3.73
CA VAL A 135 10.01 6.98 -3.84
C VAL A 135 11.47 6.58 -3.68
N ARG A 136 12.20 6.44 -4.79
CA ARG A 136 13.54 5.83 -4.86
C ARG A 136 14.65 6.59 -4.11
N GLY A 137 14.44 7.88 -3.83
CA GLY A 137 15.38 8.69 -3.05
C GLY A 137 15.37 8.43 -1.55
N TRP A 138 14.45 7.61 -1.05
CA TRP A 138 14.25 7.31 0.37
C TRP A 138 14.45 5.83 0.64
N ALA A 139 14.98 5.48 1.81
CA ALA A 139 15.00 4.09 2.25
C ALA A 139 13.56 3.56 2.47
N VAL A 140 13.42 2.25 2.50
CA VAL A 140 12.12 1.61 2.76
C VAL A 140 11.63 2.03 4.14
N ARG A 141 10.39 2.53 4.23
CA ARG A 141 9.77 3.04 5.46
C ARG A 141 10.46 4.27 6.05
N ASP A 142 11.12 5.08 5.24
CA ASP A 142 11.83 6.27 5.73
C ASP A 142 11.13 7.59 5.37
N LEU A 143 9.98 7.51 4.69
CA LEU A 143 9.21 8.66 4.24
C LEU A 143 7.84 8.72 4.91
N GLY A 144 7.56 9.83 5.60
CA GLY A 144 6.28 10.15 6.23
C GLY A 144 6.11 9.56 7.64
N PRO A 145 4.90 9.66 8.22
CA PRO A 145 3.68 10.26 7.67
C PRO A 145 3.73 11.80 7.58
N GLY A 146 3.21 12.36 6.48
CA GLY A 146 3.18 13.80 6.26
C GLY A 146 4.56 14.44 6.25
N SER A 147 4.78 15.45 7.07
CA SER A 147 6.06 16.13 7.26
C SER A 147 6.95 15.49 8.33
N PHE A 148 6.56 14.36 8.89
CA PHE A 148 7.33 13.66 9.92
C PHE A 148 8.64 13.14 9.34
N SER A 149 9.75 13.54 9.96
CA SER A 149 11.09 13.07 9.68
C SER A 149 11.53 12.23 10.88
N GLY A 150 11.37 10.92 10.78
CA GLY A 150 11.58 9.99 11.89
C GLY A 150 13.04 9.95 12.36
N ASN A 151 13.23 9.92 13.66
CA ASN A 151 14.55 9.70 14.29
C ASN A 151 14.96 8.20 14.26
N GLY A 152 14.77 7.52 13.13
CA GLY A 152 15.14 6.11 12.96
C GLY A 152 14.18 5.07 13.55
N ASN A 153 13.01 5.46 14.04
CA ASN A 153 11.99 4.53 14.51
C ASN A 153 11.10 4.10 13.33
N LEU A 154 11.42 2.97 12.73
CA LEU A 154 10.69 2.40 11.60
C LEU A 154 9.19 2.13 11.86
N LEU A 155 8.78 2.08 13.13
CA LEU A 155 7.41 1.78 13.54
C LEU A 155 6.45 2.96 13.37
N ASP A 156 6.99 4.18 13.42
CA ASP A 156 6.18 5.40 13.32
C ASP A 156 5.98 5.82 11.85
N GLN A 157 6.61 5.10 10.92
CA GLN A 157 6.62 5.42 9.49
C GLN A 157 5.65 4.55 8.70
N SER A 158 4.45 4.46 9.20
CA SER A 158 3.31 3.82 8.54
C SER A 158 2.11 4.77 8.52
N GLY A 159 1.16 4.52 7.61
CA GLY A 159 -0.03 5.37 7.46
C GLY A 159 -1.22 4.60 6.90
N ASP A 160 -2.35 5.27 6.93
CA ASP A 160 -3.63 4.73 6.46
C ASP A 160 -3.95 5.17 5.03
N ILE A 161 -3.28 6.23 4.56
CA ILE A 161 -3.34 6.73 3.18
C ILE A 161 -1.94 6.71 2.59
N LYS A 162 -1.83 6.33 1.32
CA LYS A 162 -0.60 6.39 0.53
C LYS A 162 -0.88 7.04 -0.82
N LEU A 163 0.00 7.92 -1.25
CA LEU A 163 0.04 8.46 -2.60
C LEU A 163 1.48 8.39 -3.10
N ASP A 164 1.70 7.85 -4.29
CA ASP A 164 2.98 7.89 -4.97
C ASP A 164 2.81 8.07 -6.47
N ALA A 165 3.76 8.77 -7.07
CA ALA A 165 3.82 9.00 -8.49
C ALA A 165 5.27 9.02 -8.96
N SER A 166 5.53 8.52 -10.16
CA SER A 166 6.84 8.59 -10.79
C SER A 166 6.75 8.87 -12.28
N ILE A 167 7.75 9.58 -12.77
CA ILE A 167 7.98 9.80 -14.21
C ILE A 167 9.42 9.42 -14.47
N GLU A 168 9.64 8.59 -15.49
CA GLU A 168 10.96 8.12 -15.85
C GLU A 168 11.15 8.19 -17.37
N TYR A 169 12.22 8.86 -17.80
CA TYR A 169 12.70 8.84 -19.16
C TYR A 169 13.79 7.80 -19.30
N ARG A 170 13.64 6.88 -20.22
CA ARG A 170 14.57 5.80 -20.53
C ARG A 170 15.14 5.96 -21.93
N SER A 171 16.47 5.81 -22.05
CA SER A 171 17.17 5.89 -23.34
C SER A 171 18.17 4.74 -23.51
N LYS A 172 18.17 4.10 -24.66
CA LYS A 172 19.24 3.17 -25.08
C LYS A 172 20.41 3.99 -25.59
N LEU A 173 21.53 3.97 -24.88
CA LEU A 173 22.70 4.78 -25.20
C LEU A 173 23.51 4.12 -26.33
N PHE A 174 24.41 3.21 -26.00
CA PHE A 174 25.23 2.50 -26.95
C PHE A 174 25.43 1.05 -26.50
N TRP A 175 25.62 0.16 -27.43
CA TRP A 175 25.77 -1.27 -27.21
C TRP A 175 24.62 -1.84 -26.37
N LYS A 176 24.88 -2.30 -25.13
CA LYS A 176 23.89 -2.84 -24.18
C LYS A 176 23.55 -1.85 -23.04
N PHE A 177 24.11 -0.65 -23.07
CA PHE A 177 23.88 0.33 -22.01
C PHE A 177 22.54 1.06 -22.20
N GLN A 178 21.81 1.19 -21.10
CA GLN A 178 20.59 1.99 -21.01
C GLN A 178 20.76 2.99 -19.87
N GLY A 179 20.33 4.22 -20.08
CA GLY A 179 20.26 5.27 -19.09
C GLY A 179 18.81 5.59 -18.76
N ALA A 180 18.56 6.01 -17.53
CA ALA A 180 17.26 6.49 -17.09
C ALA A 180 17.44 7.72 -16.21
N VAL A 181 16.54 8.70 -16.39
CA VAL A 181 16.37 9.85 -15.49
C VAL A 181 14.94 9.82 -15.00
N PHE A 182 14.75 10.01 -13.70
CA PHE A 182 13.43 9.89 -13.10
C PHE A 182 13.18 10.96 -12.04
N VAL A 183 11.90 11.22 -11.81
CA VAL A 183 11.37 12.04 -10.71
C VAL A 183 10.30 11.22 -10.02
N ASP A 184 10.46 11.04 -8.72
CA ASP A 184 9.49 10.36 -7.87
C ASP A 184 8.95 11.33 -6.82
N ALA A 185 7.67 11.23 -6.53
CA ALA A 185 7.00 11.97 -5.48
C ALA A 185 6.02 11.04 -4.76
N GLY A 186 5.91 11.19 -3.47
CA GLY A 186 4.94 10.41 -2.69
C GLY A 186 5.02 10.71 -1.22
N ASN A 187 4.02 10.25 -0.49
CA ASN A 187 3.96 10.31 0.97
C ASN A 187 2.87 9.36 1.50
N ILE A 188 2.84 9.21 2.82
CA ILE A 188 1.78 8.53 3.57
C ILE A 188 1.19 9.49 4.58
N TRP A 189 -0.05 9.21 5.00
CA TRP A 189 -0.75 9.97 6.05
C TRP A 189 -1.56 9.02 6.92
N THR A 190 -1.76 9.41 8.16
CA THR A 190 -2.69 8.76 9.11
C THR A 190 -4.04 9.48 9.07
N ILE A 191 -5.13 8.73 9.29
CA ILE A 191 -6.50 9.26 9.44
C ILE A 191 -6.80 9.51 10.91
#